data_0da223da23d868f881ce31e9c598d087
#
_entry.id   0da223da23d868f881ce31e9c598d087
#
_cell.length_a   1.000
_cell.length_b   1.000
_cell.length_c   1.000
_cell.angle_alpha   90.00
_cell.angle_beta   90.00
_cell.angle_gamma   90.00
#
_symmetry.space_group_name_H-M   'P 1'
#
loop_
_entity.id
_entity.type
_entity.pdbx_description
1 polymer ?
#
loop_
_entity_poly.entity_id
_entity_poly.type
_entity_poly.pdbx_seq_one_letter_code
_entity_poly.pdbx_strand_id
1 'polypeptide(L)'
;MKKSILIFDDDPEILTVCKIILEQRNYEVKTRIFCDNIIEDINEVKPDIILMDLWIPTIGGEEAINLVKNNNATRQIPVILFSANVEINSIADRTKANGFLKKPFDINTLLYTIESSLSVTSL
;
A
#
# COMPACT_ATOMS: atom_id res chain seq x y z
N MET A 1 6.52 4.04 -19.26
CA MET A 1 6.49 4.86 -18.04
C MET A 1 6.55 3.99 -16.81
N LYS A 2 7.22 4.47 -15.77
CA LYS A 2 7.29 3.75 -14.51
C LYS A 2 5.94 3.73 -13.82
N LYS A 3 5.60 2.60 -13.22
CA LYS A 3 4.47 2.55 -12.31
C LYS A 3 4.86 3.16 -10.97
N SER A 4 3.91 3.83 -10.34
CA SER A 4 4.13 4.59 -9.11
C SER A 4 3.54 3.85 -7.91
N ILE A 5 4.32 3.74 -6.85
CA ILE A 5 3.93 3.07 -5.61
C ILE A 5 4.00 4.06 -4.47
N LEU A 6 2.94 4.15 -3.69
CA LEU A 6 2.90 4.97 -2.49
C LEU A 6 2.82 4.05 -1.28
N ILE A 7 3.79 4.17 -0.36
CA ILE A 7 3.91 3.28 0.79
C ILE A 7 3.71 4.06 2.07
N PHE A 8 2.82 3.57 2.93
CA PHE A 8 2.57 4.12 4.26
C PHE A 8 3.01 3.13 5.33
N ASP A 9 3.96 3.52 6.15
CA ASP A 9 4.42 2.73 7.30
C ASP A 9 5.14 3.68 8.26
N ASP A 10 4.93 3.52 9.55
CA ASP A 10 5.59 4.37 10.53
C ASP A 10 7.03 3.92 10.85
N ASP A 11 7.46 2.80 10.30
CA ASP A 11 8.83 2.31 10.47
C ASP A 11 9.72 2.75 9.33
N PRO A 12 10.64 3.70 9.55
CA PRO A 12 11.51 4.22 8.49
C PRO A 12 12.38 3.14 7.84
N GLU A 13 12.75 2.12 8.58
CA GLU A 13 13.60 1.05 8.04
C GLU A 13 12.85 0.24 6.98
N ILE A 14 11.58 -0.08 7.25
CA ILE A 14 10.75 -0.79 6.28
C ILE A 14 10.57 0.05 5.03
N LEU A 15 10.30 1.34 5.19
CA LEU A 15 10.15 2.24 4.05
C LEU A 15 11.41 2.29 3.21
N THR A 16 12.57 2.41 3.87
CA THR A 16 13.86 2.47 3.16
C THR A 16 14.12 1.19 2.37
N VAL A 17 13.92 0.03 3.00
CA VAL A 17 14.17 -1.26 2.36
C VAL A 17 13.24 -1.46 1.19
N CYS A 18 11.95 -1.23 1.37
CA CYS A 18 10.97 -1.39 0.29
C CYS A 18 11.28 -0.44 -0.87
N LYS A 19 11.64 0.79 -0.57
CA LYS A 19 11.97 1.77 -1.61
C LYS A 19 13.15 1.31 -2.45
N ILE A 20 14.22 0.85 -1.79
CA ILE A 20 15.42 0.37 -2.48
C ILE A 20 15.08 -0.80 -3.40
N ILE A 21 14.37 -1.80 -2.87
CA ILE A 21 14.01 -3.00 -3.63
C ILE A 21 13.16 -2.64 -4.85
N LEU A 22 12.15 -1.82 -4.64
CA LEU A 22 11.19 -1.52 -5.70
C LEU A 22 11.76 -0.58 -6.74
N GLU A 23 12.60 0.37 -6.34
CA GLU A 23 13.26 1.26 -7.31
C GLU A 23 14.22 0.50 -8.21
N GLN A 24 14.84 -0.56 -7.70
CA GLN A 24 15.69 -1.42 -8.52
C GLN A 24 14.89 -2.20 -9.57
N ARG A 25 13.60 -2.32 -9.37
CA ARG A 25 12.69 -2.99 -10.32
C ARG A 25 11.93 -1.99 -11.18
N ASN A 26 12.45 -0.77 -11.24
CA ASN A 26 11.95 0.28 -12.13
C ASN A 26 10.58 0.84 -11.72
N TYR A 27 10.27 0.80 -10.44
CA TYR A 27 9.10 1.49 -9.89
C TYR A 27 9.51 2.86 -9.38
N GLU A 28 8.56 3.81 -9.43
CA GLU A 28 8.73 5.09 -8.77
C GLU A 28 8.08 4.99 -7.40
N VAL A 29 8.82 5.26 -6.33
CA VAL A 29 8.34 5.00 -4.97
C VAL A 29 8.33 6.27 -4.16
N LYS A 30 7.19 6.56 -3.53
CA LYS A 30 7.04 7.62 -2.54
C LYS A 30 6.62 6.99 -1.23
N THR A 31 7.09 7.55 -0.13
CA THR A 31 6.82 6.99 1.20
C THR A 31 6.25 8.05 2.13
N ARG A 32 5.42 7.61 3.09
CA ARG A 32 4.85 8.48 4.11
C ARG A 32 4.82 7.72 5.44
N ILE A 33 5.09 8.41 6.52
CA ILE A 33 5.04 7.80 7.86
C ILE A 33 3.69 8.01 8.54
N PHE A 34 2.85 8.86 8.00
CA PHE A 34 1.47 9.09 8.49
C PHE A 34 0.50 8.96 7.34
N CYS A 35 -0.74 8.60 7.66
CA CYS A 35 -1.79 8.46 6.64
C CYS A 35 -2.96 9.40 6.88
N ASP A 36 -2.78 10.41 7.73
CA ASP A 36 -3.84 11.35 8.06
C ASP A 36 -4.35 12.15 6.87
N ASN A 37 -3.48 12.41 5.91
CA ASN A 37 -3.82 13.18 4.71
C ASN A 37 -3.78 12.30 3.47
N ILE A 38 -4.27 11.07 3.58
CA ILE A 38 -4.10 10.08 2.52
C ILE A 38 -4.70 10.53 1.18
N ILE A 39 -5.86 11.17 1.19
CA ILE A 39 -6.48 11.61 -0.07
C ILE A 39 -5.63 12.69 -0.74
N GLU A 40 -5.10 13.62 0.05
CA GLU A 40 -4.22 14.66 -0.49
C GLU A 40 -2.91 14.07 -1.02
N ASP A 41 -2.35 13.10 -0.30
CA ASP A 41 -1.14 12.40 -0.73
C ASP A 41 -1.38 11.68 -2.05
N ILE A 42 -2.52 11.02 -2.21
CA ILE A 42 -2.87 10.33 -3.45
C ILE A 42 -3.00 11.33 -4.61
N ASN A 43 -3.63 12.47 -4.36
CA ASN A 43 -3.78 13.50 -5.39
C ASN A 43 -2.44 14.06 -5.82
N GLU A 44 -1.49 14.18 -4.91
CA GLU A 44 -0.15 14.67 -5.19
C GLU A 44 0.70 13.62 -5.93
N VAL A 45 0.72 12.40 -5.43
CA VAL A 45 1.60 11.33 -5.94
C VAL A 45 1.00 10.64 -7.15
N LYS A 46 -0.32 10.49 -7.19
CA LYS A 46 -1.06 9.75 -8.24
C LYS A 46 -0.52 8.33 -8.39
N PRO A 47 -0.57 7.53 -7.32
CA PRO A 47 0.00 6.19 -7.35
C PRO A 47 -0.83 5.22 -8.16
N ASP A 48 -0.17 4.22 -8.72
CA ASP A 48 -0.82 3.08 -9.37
C ASP A 48 -1.22 2.01 -8.35
N ILE A 49 -0.54 1.99 -7.21
CA ILE A 49 -0.82 1.04 -6.13
C ILE A 49 -0.38 1.63 -4.80
N ILE A 50 -1.07 1.27 -3.74
CA ILE A 50 -0.76 1.72 -2.38
C ILE A 50 -0.43 0.51 -1.51
N LEU A 51 0.66 0.60 -0.74
CA LEU A 51 0.97 -0.35 0.32
C LEU A 51 0.67 0.35 1.64
N MET A 52 -0.18 -0.27 2.47
CA MET A 52 -0.65 0.36 3.70
C MET A 52 -0.37 -0.54 4.89
N ASP A 53 0.47 -0.06 5.82
CA ASP A 53 0.66 -0.73 7.09
C ASP A 53 -0.58 -0.55 7.97
N LEU A 54 -0.94 -1.60 8.71
CA LEU A 54 -2.12 -1.56 9.58
C LEU A 54 -1.92 -0.63 10.78
N TRP A 55 -0.74 -0.65 11.38
CA TRP A 55 -0.47 0.09 12.61
C TRP A 55 0.28 1.39 12.34
N ILE A 56 -0.43 2.41 11.86
CA ILE A 56 0.12 3.75 11.67
C ILE A 56 -0.55 4.68 12.68
N PRO A 57 0.22 5.56 13.34
CA PRO A 57 -0.36 6.47 14.34
C PRO A 57 -1.45 7.34 13.77
N THR A 58 -2.31 7.82 14.65
CA THR A 58 -3.43 8.71 14.48
C THR A 58 -4.66 7.98 13.96
N ILE A 59 -4.85 7.85 12.65
CA ILE A 59 -6.09 7.25 12.16
C ILE A 59 -5.97 5.74 11.88
N GLY A 60 -4.74 5.25 11.73
CA GLY A 60 -4.53 3.83 11.44
C GLY A 60 -4.74 3.45 9.99
N GLY A 61 -4.16 2.30 9.62
CA GLY A 61 -4.21 1.83 8.23
C GLY A 61 -5.59 1.39 7.80
N GLU A 62 -6.36 0.77 8.68
CA GLU A 62 -7.71 0.31 8.34
C GLU A 62 -8.62 1.48 7.99
N GLU A 63 -8.60 2.54 8.80
CA GLU A 63 -9.38 3.73 8.52
C GLU A 63 -8.93 4.41 7.23
N ALA A 64 -7.63 4.45 7.00
CA ALA A 64 -7.09 5.04 5.77
C ALA A 64 -7.59 4.28 4.54
N ILE A 65 -7.62 2.95 4.59
CA ILE A 65 -8.14 2.15 3.48
C ILE A 65 -9.62 2.45 3.25
N ASN A 66 -10.39 2.58 4.33
CA ASN A 66 -11.81 2.93 4.21
C ASN A 66 -11.99 4.28 3.51
N LEU A 67 -11.17 5.26 3.84
CA LEU A 67 -11.23 6.56 3.17
C LEU A 67 -10.98 6.45 1.68
N VAL A 68 -9.99 5.66 1.28
CA VAL A 68 -9.66 5.44 -0.13
C VAL A 68 -10.82 4.74 -0.85
N LYS A 69 -11.37 3.69 -0.25
CA LYS A 69 -12.38 2.86 -0.91
C LYS A 69 -13.76 3.50 -0.92
N ASN A 70 -14.01 4.47 -0.05
CA ASN A 70 -15.27 5.20 -0.03
C ASN A 70 -15.23 6.50 -0.84
N ASN A 71 -14.11 6.80 -1.49
CA ASN A 71 -13.97 7.99 -2.32
C ASN A 71 -14.01 7.59 -3.80
N ASN A 72 -14.94 8.16 -4.56
CA ASN A 72 -15.14 7.81 -5.96
C ASN A 72 -13.89 8.03 -6.82
N ALA A 73 -13.06 9.01 -6.47
CA ALA A 73 -11.86 9.32 -7.24
C ALA A 73 -10.71 8.38 -6.97
N THR A 74 -10.72 7.64 -5.84
CA THR A 74 -9.58 6.82 -5.42
C THR A 74 -9.91 5.34 -5.25
N ARG A 75 -11.18 4.96 -5.23
CA ARG A 75 -11.58 3.60 -4.85
C ARG A 75 -11.04 2.51 -5.77
N GLN A 76 -10.72 2.83 -7.01
CA GLN A 76 -10.19 1.84 -7.96
C GLN A 76 -8.69 1.62 -7.82
N ILE A 77 -7.98 2.44 -7.04
CA ILE A 77 -6.56 2.24 -6.80
C ILE A 77 -6.38 1.01 -5.94
N PRO A 78 -5.60 0.01 -6.38
CA PRO A 78 -5.39 -1.18 -5.55
C PRO A 78 -4.62 -0.83 -4.29
N VAL A 79 -5.09 -1.34 -3.16
CA VAL A 79 -4.46 -1.15 -1.86
C VAL A 79 -4.08 -2.52 -1.30
N ILE A 80 -2.81 -2.68 -0.98
CA ILE A 80 -2.29 -3.88 -0.37
C ILE A 80 -2.02 -3.58 1.10
N LEU A 81 -2.70 -4.30 1.98
CA LEU A 81 -2.49 -4.19 3.41
C LEU A 81 -1.26 -5.01 3.80
N PHE A 82 -0.34 -4.45 4.59
CA PHE A 82 0.76 -5.25 5.08
C PHE A 82 0.94 -5.08 6.58
N SER A 83 1.11 -6.23 7.28
CA SER A 83 1.12 -6.26 8.74
C SER A 83 1.58 -7.62 9.25
N ALA A 84 2.07 -7.63 10.50
CA ALA A 84 2.35 -8.86 11.22
C ALA A 84 1.10 -9.41 11.94
N ASN A 85 -0.04 -8.73 11.86
CA ASN A 85 -1.27 -9.13 12.53
C ASN A 85 -1.75 -10.48 12.01
N VAL A 86 -2.11 -11.38 12.92
CA VAL A 86 -2.56 -12.72 12.54
C VAL A 86 -3.96 -12.71 11.89
N GLU A 87 -4.70 -11.62 12.05
CA GLU A 87 -6.03 -11.48 11.48
C GLU A 87 -6.05 -10.68 10.18
N ILE A 88 -4.89 -10.58 9.52
CA ILE A 88 -4.76 -9.75 8.32
C ILE A 88 -5.75 -10.14 7.21
N ASN A 89 -6.08 -11.42 7.08
CA ASN A 89 -7.06 -11.87 6.09
C ASN A 89 -8.44 -11.25 6.34
N SER A 90 -8.90 -11.29 7.59
CA SER A 90 -10.20 -10.74 7.96
C SER A 90 -10.23 -9.23 7.79
N ILE A 91 -9.13 -8.58 8.14
CA ILE A 91 -9.03 -7.12 8.01
C ILE A 91 -9.04 -6.71 6.54
N ALA A 92 -8.34 -7.45 5.70
CA ALA A 92 -8.33 -7.17 4.26
C ALA A 92 -9.73 -7.33 3.67
N ASP A 93 -10.47 -8.37 4.06
CA ASP A 93 -11.81 -8.61 3.55
C ASP A 93 -12.79 -7.51 3.95
N ARG A 94 -12.80 -7.10 5.23
CA ARG A 94 -13.77 -6.11 5.68
C ARG A 94 -13.43 -4.67 5.22
N THR A 95 -12.16 -4.38 4.91
CA THR A 95 -11.75 -3.06 4.43
C THR A 95 -11.80 -2.94 2.93
N LYS A 96 -12.05 -4.05 2.23
CA LYS A 96 -12.02 -4.12 0.76
C LYS A 96 -10.64 -3.83 0.19
N ALA A 97 -9.58 -4.11 0.97
CA ALA A 97 -8.23 -4.08 0.43
C ALA A 97 -8.13 -5.10 -0.70
N ASN A 98 -7.32 -4.79 -1.70
CA ASN A 98 -7.19 -5.64 -2.89
C ASN A 98 -6.30 -6.86 -2.66
N GLY A 99 -5.54 -6.85 -1.56
CA GLY A 99 -4.71 -7.96 -1.18
C GLY A 99 -4.02 -7.66 0.12
N PHE A 100 -3.20 -8.58 0.56
CA PHE A 100 -2.44 -8.39 1.79
C PHE A 100 -1.07 -9.05 1.68
N LEU A 101 -0.15 -8.57 2.51
CA LEU A 101 1.21 -9.07 2.58
C LEU A 101 1.57 -9.19 4.04
N LYS A 102 1.86 -10.41 4.49
CA LYS A 102 2.11 -10.69 5.89
C LYS A 102 3.58 -10.44 6.23
N LYS A 103 3.84 -9.70 7.30
CA LYS A 103 5.21 -9.46 7.79
C LYS A 103 5.65 -10.62 8.68
N PRO A 104 6.90 -11.04 8.64
CA PRO A 104 7.91 -10.63 7.67
C PRO A 104 7.67 -11.26 6.31
N PHE A 105 7.98 -10.54 5.26
CA PHE A 105 7.82 -11.03 3.90
C PHE A 105 9.18 -11.05 3.19
N ASP A 106 9.33 -11.92 2.20
CA ASP A 106 10.53 -11.93 1.39
C ASP A 106 10.36 -11.06 0.14
N ILE A 107 11.47 -10.80 -0.54
CA ILE A 107 11.49 -9.93 -1.71
C ILE A 107 10.59 -10.47 -2.81
N ASN A 108 10.64 -11.78 -3.05
CA ASN A 108 9.85 -12.39 -4.13
C ASN A 108 8.35 -12.25 -3.87
N THR A 109 7.91 -12.44 -2.62
CA THR A 109 6.51 -12.31 -2.26
C THR A 109 6.04 -10.86 -2.42
N LEU A 110 6.87 -9.89 -2.01
CA LEU A 110 6.57 -8.48 -2.19
C LEU A 110 6.38 -8.15 -3.66
N LEU A 111 7.32 -8.55 -4.51
CA LEU A 111 7.29 -8.26 -5.94
C LEU A 111 6.11 -8.92 -6.61
N TYR A 112 5.84 -10.19 -6.29
CA TYR A 112 4.73 -10.94 -6.86
C TYR A 112 3.39 -10.27 -6.50
N THR A 113 3.23 -9.87 -5.26
CA THR A 113 1.99 -9.24 -4.80
C THR A 113 1.73 -7.94 -5.55
N ILE A 114 2.76 -7.12 -5.70
CA ILE A 114 2.62 -5.85 -6.42
C ILE A 114 2.32 -6.08 -7.89
N GLU A 115 3.08 -6.94 -8.55
CA GLU A 115 2.90 -7.21 -9.97
C GLU A 115 1.53 -7.80 -10.27
N SER A 116 1.07 -8.73 -9.44
CA SER A 116 -0.26 -9.34 -9.60
C SER A 116 -1.38 -8.30 -9.47
N SER A 117 -1.25 -7.41 -8.51
CA SER A 117 -2.26 -6.37 -8.28
C SER A 117 -2.31 -5.37 -9.42
N LEU A 118 -1.15 -4.99 -9.96
CA LEU A 118 -1.07 -4.07 -11.09
C LEU A 118 -1.62 -4.70 -12.37
N SER A 119 -1.37 -5.98 -12.59
CA SER A 119 -1.87 -6.68 -13.76
C SER A 119 -3.40 -6.73 -13.80
N VAL A 120 -4.02 -6.96 -12.65
CA VAL A 120 -5.49 -6.99 -12.55
C VAL A 120 -6.08 -5.62 -12.90
N THR A 121 -5.46 -4.55 -12.42
CA THR A 121 -5.97 -3.20 -12.64
C THR A 121 -5.65 -2.65 -14.02
N SER A 122 -4.76 -3.29 -14.75
CA SER A 122 -4.36 -2.87 -16.10
C SER A 122 -5.32 -3.33 -17.19
N LEU A 123 -6.28 -4.17 -16.84
CA LEU A 123 -7.26 -4.68 -17.81
C LEU A 123 -8.41 -3.69 -18.12
#